data_0fd0e1b5a602c4e5744d343dd4dd07e8
#
_entry.id   0fd0e1b5a602c4e5744d343dd4dd07e8
#
_cell.length_a   1.000
_cell.length_b   1.000
_cell.length_c   1.000
_cell.angle_alpha   90.00
_cell.angle_beta   90.00
_cell.angle_gamma   90.00
#
_symmetry.space_group_name_H-M   'P 1'
#
loop_
_entity.id
_entity.type
_entity.pdbx_description
1 polymer ?
#
loop_
_entity_poly.entity_id
_entity_poly.type
_entity_poly.pdbx_seq_one_letter_code
_entity_poly.pdbx_strand_id
1 'polypeptide(L)'
;MPTNREIYDEIAESWYRLRHWSRFSRELTEMALRWQKGRLLNIGCGHGPDFLPFKDDFELWGLDFSSEMVKQAQRYAAKFNFRVNLTIGDAAALPYADATFDWAIAVAAYHHIQDSQQRLEALQELKRVLKPGGEAFITVWNRWQPRFWGQGKEVQVPWKSKGKTLYRYYYLFSYPEFHRLLTRAGFKVLKMSPESSYRFPLKFFSRNICALVKGIWPASNPQIQKDH
;
A
#
# COMPACT_ATOMS: atom_id res chain seq x y z
N MET A 1 -7.21 24.44 3.03
CA MET A 1 -7.46 23.48 1.94
C MET A 1 -7.90 22.17 2.56
N PRO A 2 -8.80 21.39 1.95
CA PRO A 2 -9.20 20.10 2.49
C PRO A 2 -8.00 19.15 2.56
N THR A 3 -7.99 18.29 3.58
CA THR A 3 -7.01 17.22 3.75
C THR A 3 -7.20 16.12 2.69
N ASN A 4 -6.19 15.29 2.47
CA ASN A 4 -6.35 14.13 1.57
C ASN A 4 -7.49 13.22 2.03
N ARG A 5 -7.69 13.05 3.35
CA ARG A 5 -8.79 12.26 3.91
C ARG A 5 -10.15 12.80 3.47
N GLU A 6 -10.41 14.07 3.67
CA GLU A 6 -11.68 14.71 3.27
C GLU A 6 -11.92 14.62 1.76
N ILE A 7 -10.84 14.73 0.96
CA ILE A 7 -10.93 14.58 -0.49
C ILE A 7 -11.30 13.13 -0.86
N TYR A 8 -10.67 12.12 -0.23
CA TYR A 8 -10.97 10.72 -0.49
C TYR A 8 -12.37 10.34 -0.02
N ASP A 9 -12.87 10.91 1.08
CA ASP A 9 -14.26 10.77 1.50
C ASP A 9 -15.23 11.34 0.42
N GLU A 10 -14.96 12.54 -0.12
CA GLU A 10 -15.82 13.15 -1.14
C GLU A 10 -15.81 12.39 -2.47
N ILE A 11 -14.69 11.81 -2.89
CA ILE A 11 -14.57 11.14 -4.19
C ILE A 11 -14.90 9.65 -4.15
N ALA A 12 -15.10 9.03 -2.99
CA ALA A 12 -15.20 7.59 -2.82
C ALA A 12 -16.22 6.91 -3.76
N GLU A 13 -17.42 7.47 -3.89
CA GLU A 13 -18.45 6.92 -4.81
C GLU A 13 -18.02 7.00 -6.28
N SER A 14 -17.47 8.14 -6.72
CA SER A 14 -16.99 8.31 -8.10
C SER A 14 -15.76 7.46 -8.36
N TRP A 15 -14.91 7.26 -7.35
CA TRP A 15 -13.75 6.38 -7.41
C TRP A 15 -14.17 4.92 -7.59
N TYR A 16 -15.13 4.43 -6.81
CA TYR A 16 -15.72 3.10 -6.92
C TYR A 16 -16.29 2.82 -8.32
N ARG A 17 -17.02 3.79 -8.90
CA ARG A 17 -17.63 3.63 -10.24
C ARG A 17 -16.60 3.56 -11.37
N LEU A 18 -15.46 4.24 -11.23
CA LEU A 18 -14.46 4.33 -12.29
C LEU A 18 -13.35 3.29 -12.19
N ARG A 19 -13.21 2.60 -11.07
CA ARG A 19 -12.08 1.72 -10.80
C ARG A 19 -12.52 0.37 -10.22
N HIS A 20 -12.99 -0.51 -11.10
CA HIS A 20 -13.45 -1.85 -10.67
C HIS A 20 -12.31 -2.85 -10.45
N TRP A 21 -11.14 -2.63 -11.03
CA TRP A 21 -10.04 -3.59 -11.03
C TRP A 21 -8.75 -2.93 -10.58
N SER A 22 -7.91 -3.71 -9.88
CA SER A 22 -6.57 -3.28 -9.56
C SER A 22 -5.72 -3.12 -10.83
N ARG A 23 -4.91 -2.07 -10.87
CA ARG A 23 -3.89 -1.91 -11.92
C ARG A 23 -2.72 -2.88 -11.75
N PHE A 24 -2.60 -3.47 -10.57
CA PHE A 24 -1.53 -4.37 -10.18
C PHE A 24 -2.01 -5.82 -10.07
N SER A 25 -3.11 -6.17 -10.77
CA SER A 25 -3.71 -7.52 -10.71
C SER A 25 -2.68 -8.62 -10.96
N ARG A 26 -1.75 -8.41 -11.91
CA ARG A 26 -0.70 -9.38 -12.23
C ARG A 26 0.29 -9.53 -11.09
N GLU A 27 0.83 -8.43 -10.56
CA GLU A 27 1.76 -8.45 -9.43
C GLU A 27 1.12 -9.06 -8.18
N LEU A 28 -0.14 -8.69 -7.91
CA LEU A 28 -0.87 -9.21 -6.75
C LEU A 28 -1.18 -10.71 -6.90
N THR A 29 -1.47 -11.18 -8.11
CA THR A 29 -1.61 -12.63 -8.39
C THR A 29 -0.26 -13.36 -8.19
N GLU A 30 0.86 -12.77 -8.63
CA GLU A 30 2.20 -13.31 -8.36
C GLU A 30 2.48 -13.40 -6.86
N MET A 31 2.03 -12.40 -6.06
CA MET A 31 2.15 -12.44 -4.60
C MET A 31 1.24 -13.49 -3.96
N ALA A 32 0.00 -13.63 -4.43
CA ALA A 32 -0.91 -14.66 -3.93
C ALA A 32 -0.34 -16.07 -4.16
N LEU A 33 0.21 -16.34 -5.34
CA LEU A 33 0.88 -17.59 -5.66
C LEU A 33 2.15 -17.83 -4.82
N ARG A 34 2.92 -16.77 -4.51
CA ARG A 34 4.12 -16.84 -3.69
C ARG A 34 3.81 -17.12 -2.22
N TRP A 35 2.81 -16.44 -1.68
CA TRP A 35 2.46 -16.46 -0.25
C TRP A 35 1.49 -17.57 0.12
N GLN A 36 0.69 -18.03 -0.83
CA GLN A 36 -0.26 -19.13 -0.78
C GLN A 36 -1.41 -18.95 0.20
N LYS A 37 -1.16 -18.66 1.48
CA LYS A 37 -2.18 -18.48 2.53
C LYS A 37 -1.63 -17.67 3.70
N GLY A 38 -2.50 -17.25 4.61
CA GLY A 38 -2.14 -16.54 5.85
C GLY A 38 -2.98 -15.29 6.07
N ARG A 39 -2.61 -14.49 7.06
CA ARG A 39 -3.23 -13.19 7.35
C ARG A 39 -2.60 -12.12 6.48
N LEU A 40 -3.40 -11.48 5.64
CA LEU A 40 -2.98 -10.41 4.74
C LEU A 40 -3.57 -9.07 5.19
N LEU A 41 -2.70 -8.09 5.42
CA LEU A 41 -3.10 -6.70 5.64
C LEU A 41 -2.95 -5.88 4.35
N ASN A 42 -4.02 -5.17 3.96
CA ASN A 42 -3.97 -4.17 2.89
C ASN A 42 -4.06 -2.77 3.50
N ILE A 43 -2.96 -2.00 3.44
CA ILE A 43 -2.86 -0.63 3.95
C ILE A 43 -3.22 0.37 2.85
N GLY A 44 -4.17 1.26 3.14
CA GLY A 44 -4.76 2.14 2.14
C GLY A 44 -5.61 1.35 1.15
N CYS A 45 -6.46 0.45 1.66
CA CYS A 45 -7.20 -0.53 0.86
C CYS A 45 -8.23 0.09 -0.09
N GLY A 46 -8.56 1.37 0.07
CA GLY A 46 -9.54 2.07 -0.73
C GLY A 46 -10.87 1.34 -0.75
N HIS A 47 -11.40 1.12 -1.95
CA HIS A 47 -12.65 0.36 -2.14
C HIS A 47 -12.44 -1.15 -2.36
N GLY A 48 -11.21 -1.69 -2.20
CA GLY A 48 -10.95 -3.12 -2.05
C GLY A 48 -10.58 -3.97 -3.27
N PRO A 49 -10.29 -3.44 -4.48
CA PRO A 49 -10.02 -4.29 -5.65
C PRO A 49 -8.75 -5.12 -5.54
N ASP A 50 -7.80 -4.69 -4.70
CA ASP A 50 -6.53 -5.37 -4.49
C ASP A 50 -6.66 -6.68 -3.67
N PHE A 51 -7.82 -6.92 -3.05
CA PHE A 51 -8.10 -8.16 -2.34
C PHE A 51 -8.43 -9.35 -3.25
N LEU A 52 -8.89 -9.10 -4.49
CA LEU A 52 -9.41 -10.16 -5.35
C LEU A 52 -8.46 -11.34 -5.57
N PRO A 53 -7.14 -11.16 -5.77
CA PRO A 53 -6.24 -12.29 -5.94
C PRO A 53 -6.04 -13.14 -4.68
N PHE A 54 -6.45 -12.64 -3.51
CA PHE A 54 -6.23 -13.28 -2.20
C PHE A 54 -7.53 -13.80 -1.55
N LYS A 55 -8.68 -13.56 -2.18
CA LYS A 55 -10.00 -13.69 -1.54
C LYS A 55 -10.36 -15.09 -1.06
N ASP A 56 -9.79 -16.13 -1.67
CA ASP A 56 -10.16 -17.51 -1.43
C ASP A 56 -9.25 -18.23 -0.40
N ASP A 57 -7.97 -17.79 -0.31
CA ASP A 57 -6.95 -18.51 0.47
C ASP A 57 -6.42 -17.73 1.67
N PHE A 58 -6.77 -16.43 1.82
CA PHE A 58 -6.22 -15.57 2.87
C PHE A 58 -7.29 -15.05 3.83
N GLU A 59 -6.91 -14.87 5.10
CA GLU A 59 -7.66 -14.08 6.06
C GLU A 59 -7.37 -12.59 5.78
N LEU A 60 -8.36 -11.88 5.25
CA LEU A 60 -8.19 -10.53 4.72
C LEU A 60 -8.47 -9.45 5.77
N TRP A 61 -7.56 -8.51 5.86
CA TRP A 61 -7.65 -7.31 6.68
C TRP A 61 -7.35 -6.07 5.84
N GLY A 62 -8.17 -5.03 6.02
CA GLY A 62 -8.00 -3.77 5.30
C GLY A 62 -8.02 -2.58 6.23
N LEU A 63 -7.16 -1.62 5.96
CA LEU A 63 -7.16 -0.34 6.65
C LEU A 63 -7.17 0.78 5.62
N ASP A 64 -8.05 1.76 5.82
CA ASP A 64 -8.03 3.01 5.07
C ASP A 64 -8.37 4.18 6.01
N PHE A 65 -7.80 5.35 5.75
CA PHE A 65 -8.08 6.54 6.55
C PHE A 65 -9.43 7.19 6.21
N SER A 66 -10.00 6.89 5.05
CA SER A 66 -11.29 7.39 4.58
C SER A 66 -12.42 6.44 4.97
N SER A 67 -13.36 6.94 5.77
CA SER A 67 -14.55 6.17 6.16
C SER A 67 -15.43 5.82 4.97
N GLU A 68 -15.50 6.70 3.98
CA GLU A 68 -16.30 6.46 2.78
C GLU A 68 -15.65 5.42 1.85
N MET A 69 -14.30 5.38 1.78
CA MET A 69 -13.59 4.31 1.08
C MET A 69 -13.84 2.94 1.74
N VAL A 70 -13.81 2.88 3.07
CA VAL A 70 -14.12 1.64 3.82
C VAL A 70 -15.55 1.17 3.54
N LYS A 71 -16.55 2.06 3.48
CA LYS A 71 -17.91 1.70 3.06
C LYS A 71 -17.96 1.12 1.63
N GLN A 72 -17.19 1.70 0.71
CA GLN A 72 -17.11 1.15 -0.65
C GLN A 72 -16.38 -0.20 -0.67
N ALA A 73 -15.40 -0.42 0.21
CA ALA A 73 -14.74 -1.73 0.35
C ALA A 73 -15.70 -2.82 0.85
N GLN A 74 -16.57 -2.51 1.81
CA GLN A 74 -17.64 -3.41 2.26
C GLN A 74 -18.57 -3.79 1.10
N ARG A 75 -19.00 -2.78 0.33
CA ARG A 75 -19.84 -2.98 -0.86
C ARG A 75 -19.15 -3.85 -1.91
N TYR A 76 -17.84 -3.63 -2.11
CA TYR A 76 -17.03 -4.39 -3.05
C TYR A 76 -16.88 -5.85 -2.61
N ALA A 77 -16.60 -6.08 -1.34
CA ALA A 77 -16.48 -7.41 -0.75
C ALA A 77 -17.80 -8.21 -0.90
N ALA A 78 -18.93 -7.58 -0.62
CA ALA A 78 -20.25 -8.18 -0.83
C ALA A 78 -20.50 -8.51 -2.31
N LYS A 79 -20.17 -7.61 -3.24
CA LYS A 79 -20.34 -7.82 -4.68
C LYS A 79 -19.51 -8.99 -5.22
N PHE A 80 -18.29 -9.18 -4.72
CA PHE A 80 -17.38 -10.22 -5.19
C PHE A 80 -17.31 -11.45 -4.25
N ASN A 81 -18.23 -11.51 -3.29
CA ASN A 81 -18.44 -12.64 -2.37
C ASN A 81 -17.15 -13.05 -1.62
N PHE A 82 -16.54 -12.12 -0.89
CA PHE A 82 -15.45 -12.44 0.03
C PHE A 82 -15.59 -11.72 1.37
N ARG A 83 -14.94 -12.27 2.40
CA ARG A 83 -14.93 -11.69 3.75
C ARG A 83 -13.66 -10.90 3.96
N VAL A 84 -13.76 -9.74 4.62
CA VAL A 84 -12.62 -8.89 4.97
C VAL A 84 -12.92 -8.14 6.27
N ASN A 85 -11.92 -8.07 7.16
CA ASN A 85 -11.96 -7.25 8.37
C ASN A 85 -11.49 -5.84 8.01
N LEU A 86 -12.37 -4.85 8.10
CA LEU A 86 -12.07 -3.47 7.70
C LEU A 86 -11.98 -2.54 8.90
N THR A 87 -10.96 -1.70 8.91
CA THR A 87 -10.67 -0.73 9.96
C THR A 87 -10.45 0.66 9.35
N ILE A 88 -11.02 1.69 9.98
CA ILE A 88 -10.68 3.09 9.67
C ILE A 88 -9.48 3.46 10.52
N GLY A 89 -8.36 3.87 9.92
CA GLY A 89 -7.15 4.19 10.66
C GLY A 89 -6.06 4.83 9.83
N ASP A 90 -5.01 5.28 10.52
CA ASP A 90 -3.82 5.87 9.93
C ASP A 90 -2.72 4.82 9.76
N ALA A 91 -2.04 4.84 8.61
CA ALA A 91 -0.91 3.96 8.35
C ALA A 91 0.29 4.22 9.28
N ALA A 92 0.41 5.43 9.83
CA ALA A 92 1.45 5.79 10.79
C ALA A 92 1.14 5.37 12.25
N ALA A 93 -0.07 4.84 12.50
CA ALA A 93 -0.51 4.37 13.82
C ALA A 93 -1.47 3.18 13.66
N LEU A 94 -0.94 2.03 13.27
CA LEU A 94 -1.76 0.85 12.96
C LEU A 94 -2.36 0.26 14.24
N PRO A 95 -3.70 0.06 14.32
CA PRO A 95 -4.39 -0.42 15.52
C PRO A 95 -4.30 -1.95 15.65
N TYR A 96 -3.14 -2.51 15.39
CA TYR A 96 -2.89 -3.94 15.45
C TYR A 96 -1.67 -4.24 16.33
N ALA A 97 -1.68 -5.41 16.99
CA ALA A 97 -0.55 -5.87 17.77
C ALA A 97 0.66 -6.21 16.90
N ASP A 98 1.84 -6.27 17.51
CA ASP A 98 3.06 -6.69 16.86
C ASP A 98 2.92 -8.10 16.28
N ALA A 99 3.60 -8.37 15.18
CA ALA A 99 3.67 -9.69 14.57
C ALA A 99 2.29 -10.37 14.32
N THR A 100 1.29 -9.58 13.92
CA THR A 100 -0.08 -10.06 13.67
C THR A 100 -0.23 -10.69 12.29
N PHE A 101 0.42 -10.12 11.26
CA PHE A 101 0.21 -10.46 9.86
C PHE A 101 1.37 -11.24 9.26
N ASP A 102 1.04 -12.23 8.43
CA ASP A 102 2.04 -12.97 7.66
C ASP A 102 2.52 -12.15 6.47
N TRP A 103 1.60 -11.41 5.85
CA TRP A 103 1.83 -10.66 4.63
C TRP A 103 1.15 -9.29 4.67
N ALA A 104 1.68 -8.36 3.88
CA ALA A 104 1.01 -7.08 3.68
C ALA A 104 1.12 -6.59 2.24
N ILE A 105 0.13 -5.81 1.83
CA ILE A 105 0.18 -5.02 0.61
C ILE A 105 -0.12 -3.55 0.92
N ALA A 106 0.52 -2.63 0.20
CA ALA A 106 0.23 -1.21 0.26
C ALA A 106 0.30 -0.65 -1.17
N VAL A 107 -0.83 -0.71 -1.85
CA VAL A 107 -0.91 -0.33 -3.26
C VAL A 107 -1.27 1.14 -3.40
N ALA A 108 -0.30 1.93 -3.85
CA ALA A 108 -0.49 3.37 -4.07
C ALA A 108 -0.98 4.14 -2.83
N ALA A 109 -0.51 3.77 -1.63
CA ALA A 109 -0.93 4.37 -0.36
C ALA A 109 0.11 5.37 0.20
N TYR A 110 1.35 4.97 0.40
CA TYR A 110 2.37 5.75 1.12
C TYR A 110 2.73 7.10 0.48
N HIS A 111 2.50 7.27 -0.79
CA HIS A 111 2.76 8.53 -1.47
C HIS A 111 1.70 9.62 -1.17
N HIS A 112 0.65 9.29 -0.42
CA HIS A 112 -0.34 10.26 0.07
C HIS A 112 0.03 10.88 1.42
N ILE A 113 1.03 10.35 2.11
CA ILE A 113 1.52 10.89 3.38
C ILE A 113 2.42 12.08 3.10
N GLN A 114 2.07 13.27 3.61
CA GLN A 114 2.77 14.53 3.31
C GLN A 114 4.11 14.63 4.03
N ASP A 115 4.12 14.32 5.32
CA ASP A 115 5.29 14.47 6.16
C ASP A 115 6.29 13.32 5.97
N SER A 116 7.57 13.65 5.89
CA SER A 116 8.65 12.68 5.63
C SER A 116 8.89 11.75 6.82
N GLN A 117 8.70 12.27 8.04
CA GLN A 117 8.85 11.49 9.25
C GLN A 117 7.66 10.52 9.41
N GLN A 118 6.44 10.97 9.14
CA GLN A 118 5.25 10.12 9.13
C GLN A 118 5.35 9.02 8.05
N ARG A 119 5.97 9.29 6.88
CA ARG A 119 6.23 8.22 5.89
C ARG A 119 7.16 7.13 6.43
N LEU A 120 8.16 7.52 7.21
CA LEU A 120 9.05 6.55 7.86
C LEU A 120 8.32 5.78 8.95
N GLU A 121 7.58 6.46 9.81
CA GLU A 121 6.77 5.86 10.89
C GLU A 121 5.75 4.87 10.34
N ALA A 122 5.05 5.22 9.26
CA ALA A 122 4.10 4.32 8.61
C ALA A 122 4.74 3.03 8.08
N LEU A 123 5.97 3.10 7.58
CA LEU A 123 6.72 1.90 7.17
C LEU A 123 7.26 1.11 8.38
N GLN A 124 7.61 1.79 9.47
CA GLN A 124 8.00 1.12 10.72
C GLN A 124 6.81 0.41 11.36
N GLU A 125 5.62 1.02 11.35
CA GLU A 125 4.37 0.39 11.77
C GLU A 125 4.04 -0.84 10.93
N LEU A 126 4.17 -0.75 9.60
CA LEU A 126 4.04 -1.91 8.72
C LEU A 126 4.99 -3.05 9.15
N LYS A 127 6.26 -2.72 9.43
CA LYS A 127 7.23 -3.72 9.89
C LYS A 127 6.82 -4.29 11.24
N ARG A 128 6.38 -3.47 12.20
CA ARG A 128 5.97 -3.89 13.54
C ARG A 128 4.86 -4.94 13.50
N VAL A 129 3.85 -4.70 12.68
CA VAL A 129 2.69 -5.61 12.59
C VAL A 129 2.95 -6.87 11.76
N LEU A 130 4.02 -6.91 10.96
CA LEU A 130 4.43 -8.12 10.25
C LEU A 130 5.15 -9.09 11.17
N LYS A 131 4.85 -10.37 11.03
CA LYS A 131 5.58 -11.45 11.72
C LYS A 131 7.05 -11.51 11.27
N PRO A 132 7.96 -12.05 12.11
CA PRO A 132 9.29 -12.41 11.65
C PRO A 132 9.22 -13.30 10.40
N GLY A 133 9.93 -12.87 9.36
CA GLY A 133 9.88 -13.57 8.07
C GLY A 133 8.80 -13.10 7.10
N GLY A 134 7.82 -12.31 7.57
CA GLY A 134 6.77 -11.74 6.74
C GLY A 134 7.29 -10.80 5.65
N GLU A 135 6.56 -10.74 4.55
CA GLU A 135 6.90 -9.90 3.39
C GLU A 135 5.79 -8.87 3.13
N ALA A 136 6.15 -7.78 2.48
CA ALA A 136 5.19 -6.79 2.00
C ALA A 136 5.44 -6.42 0.55
N PHE A 137 4.35 -6.22 -0.20
CA PHE A 137 4.38 -5.65 -1.55
C PHE A 137 3.87 -4.22 -1.51
N ILE A 138 4.73 -3.28 -1.89
CA ILE A 138 4.45 -1.84 -1.77
C ILE A 138 4.62 -1.17 -3.12
N THR A 139 3.66 -0.31 -3.50
CA THR A 139 3.79 0.48 -4.73
C THR A 139 3.65 1.97 -4.44
N VAL A 140 4.50 2.76 -5.11
CA VAL A 140 4.48 4.22 -5.03
C VAL A 140 4.61 4.85 -6.40
N TRP A 141 4.17 6.11 -6.56
CA TRP A 141 4.35 6.83 -7.81
C TRP A 141 5.80 7.25 -8.01
N ASN A 142 6.27 7.03 -9.25
CA ASN A 142 7.61 7.38 -9.66
C ASN A 142 7.68 8.86 -10.09
N ARG A 143 8.71 9.57 -9.63
CA ARG A 143 9.00 10.95 -9.97
C ARG A 143 9.28 11.14 -11.47
N TRP A 144 9.94 10.15 -12.08
CA TRP A 144 10.47 10.28 -13.44
C TRP A 144 9.49 9.89 -14.54
N GLN A 145 8.23 9.62 -14.18
CA GLN A 145 7.22 9.44 -15.21
C GLN A 145 7.05 10.73 -16.02
N PRO A 146 6.89 10.65 -17.37
CA PRO A 146 6.90 11.84 -18.25
C PRO A 146 5.89 12.93 -17.86
N ARG A 147 4.77 12.52 -17.27
CA ARG A 147 3.71 13.43 -16.81
C ARG A 147 4.20 14.50 -15.84
N PHE A 148 5.26 14.23 -15.06
CA PHE A 148 5.74 15.10 -13.99
C PHE A 148 7.13 15.67 -14.25
N TRP A 149 7.63 15.60 -15.48
CA TRP A 149 8.90 16.23 -15.83
C TRP A 149 8.81 17.74 -15.60
N GLY A 150 9.85 18.30 -15.00
CA GLY A 150 9.90 19.72 -14.61
C GLY A 150 9.14 20.09 -13.34
N GLN A 151 8.42 19.13 -12.71
CA GLN A 151 7.74 19.37 -11.45
C GLN A 151 8.57 18.91 -10.24
N GLY A 152 8.24 19.44 -9.07
CA GLY A 152 8.80 19.02 -7.78
C GLY A 152 8.41 17.59 -7.40
N LYS A 153 8.82 17.16 -6.21
CA LYS A 153 8.45 15.84 -5.66
C LYS A 153 7.02 15.82 -5.13
N GLU A 154 6.48 16.96 -4.77
CA GLU A 154 5.15 17.13 -4.24
C GLU A 154 4.25 17.71 -5.31
N VAL A 155 3.17 17.01 -5.61
CA VAL A 155 2.26 17.43 -6.68
C VAL A 155 0.81 17.31 -6.23
N GLN A 156 -0.01 18.18 -6.81
CA GLN A 156 -1.46 18.15 -6.64
C GLN A 156 -2.11 17.53 -7.88
N VAL A 157 -2.79 16.41 -7.71
CA VAL A 157 -3.40 15.68 -8.82
C VAL A 157 -4.90 15.92 -8.86
N PRO A 158 -5.42 16.54 -9.91
CA PRO A 158 -6.84 16.86 -10.00
C PRO A 158 -7.70 15.61 -10.13
N TRP A 159 -8.89 15.68 -9.53
CA TRP A 159 -9.99 14.75 -9.69
C TRP A 159 -11.28 15.53 -9.93
N LYS A 160 -11.95 15.28 -11.03
CA LYS A 160 -13.24 15.88 -11.34
C LYS A 160 -14.35 15.03 -10.74
N SER A 161 -15.14 15.61 -9.84
CA SER A 161 -16.30 14.97 -9.22
C SER A 161 -17.43 15.97 -9.05
N LYS A 162 -18.65 15.63 -9.47
CA LYS A 162 -19.87 16.44 -9.27
C LYS A 162 -19.70 17.90 -9.65
N GLY A 163 -19.07 18.20 -10.80
CA GLY A 163 -18.83 19.57 -11.28
C GLY A 163 -17.71 20.33 -10.56
N LYS A 164 -17.05 19.73 -9.57
CA LYS A 164 -15.93 20.32 -8.85
C LYS A 164 -14.61 19.63 -9.24
N THR A 165 -13.51 20.36 -9.10
CA THR A 165 -12.15 19.79 -9.21
C THR A 165 -11.53 19.80 -7.82
N LEU A 166 -11.21 18.60 -7.32
CA LEU A 166 -10.53 18.37 -6.06
C LEU A 166 -9.07 18.02 -6.35
N TYR A 167 -8.13 18.41 -5.49
CA TYR A 167 -6.72 18.23 -5.71
C TYR A 167 -6.13 17.34 -4.62
N ARG A 168 -5.72 16.13 -5.00
CA ARG A 168 -5.12 15.15 -4.10
C ARG A 168 -3.61 15.35 -4.05
N TYR A 169 -3.05 15.39 -2.86
CA TYR A 169 -1.62 15.44 -2.66
C TYR A 169 -0.96 14.11 -3.00
N TYR A 170 0.19 14.17 -3.69
CA TYR A 170 1.06 13.04 -3.98
C TYR A 170 2.52 13.43 -3.79
N TYR A 171 3.28 12.55 -3.12
CA TYR A 171 4.73 12.59 -3.09
C TYR A 171 5.30 11.64 -4.14
N LEU A 172 6.19 12.13 -5.00
CA LEU A 172 6.77 11.36 -6.09
C LEU A 172 8.13 10.83 -5.69
N PHE A 173 8.30 9.52 -5.65
CA PHE A 173 9.53 8.85 -5.26
C PHE A 173 10.45 8.61 -6.46
N SER A 174 11.77 8.66 -6.23
CA SER A 174 12.74 8.02 -7.11
C SER A 174 13.08 6.62 -6.57
N TYR A 175 13.60 5.73 -7.44
CA TYR A 175 14.03 4.39 -7.03
C TYR A 175 15.05 4.41 -5.86
N PRO A 176 16.14 5.21 -5.93
CA PRO A 176 17.11 5.26 -4.83
C PRO A 176 16.52 5.82 -3.53
N GLU A 177 15.63 6.79 -3.61
CA GLU A 177 14.98 7.39 -2.44
C GLU A 177 14.04 6.39 -1.76
N PHE A 178 13.21 5.71 -2.53
CA PHE A 178 12.30 4.72 -1.98
C PHE A 178 13.06 3.53 -1.38
N HIS A 179 14.11 3.08 -2.03
CA HIS A 179 15.00 2.04 -1.48
C HIS A 179 15.58 2.46 -0.12
N ARG A 180 16.14 3.67 -0.01
CA ARG A 180 16.69 4.17 1.26
C ARG A 180 15.63 4.28 2.35
N LEU A 181 14.43 4.74 2.01
CA LEU A 181 13.33 4.85 2.97
C LEU A 181 12.93 3.47 3.52
N LEU A 182 12.78 2.47 2.64
CA LEU A 182 12.48 1.08 3.02
C LEU A 182 13.58 0.49 3.93
N THR A 183 14.84 0.70 3.58
CA THR A 183 15.98 0.22 4.39
C THR A 183 16.03 0.90 5.76
N ARG A 184 15.80 2.21 5.83
CA ARG A 184 15.72 2.96 7.10
C ARG A 184 14.57 2.49 7.98
N ALA A 185 13.45 2.07 7.39
CA ALA A 185 12.33 1.49 8.12
C ALA A 185 12.58 0.06 8.62
N GLY A 186 13.75 -0.53 8.29
CA GLY A 186 14.16 -1.86 8.74
C GLY A 186 13.70 -2.99 7.81
N PHE A 187 13.54 -2.71 6.53
CA PHE A 187 13.25 -3.74 5.52
C PHE A 187 14.48 -4.09 4.67
N LYS A 188 14.58 -5.37 4.32
CA LYS A 188 15.41 -5.86 3.21
C LYS A 188 14.56 -5.78 1.93
N VAL A 189 15.05 -5.06 0.93
CA VAL A 189 14.42 -5.02 -0.39
C VAL A 189 14.79 -6.28 -1.16
N LEU A 190 13.81 -7.14 -1.44
CA LEU A 190 13.99 -8.39 -2.18
C LEU A 190 13.96 -8.16 -3.69
N LYS A 191 13.04 -7.30 -4.13
CA LYS A 191 12.87 -6.94 -5.55
C LYS A 191 12.36 -5.51 -5.65
N MET A 192 12.85 -4.76 -6.62
CA MET A 192 12.32 -3.46 -6.99
C MET A 192 12.24 -3.36 -8.52
N SER A 193 11.05 -3.08 -9.04
CA SER A 193 10.76 -3.12 -10.47
C SER A 193 9.70 -2.08 -10.86
N PRO A 194 9.57 -1.73 -12.16
CA PRO A 194 8.37 -1.05 -12.64
C PRO A 194 7.14 -1.96 -12.53
N GLU A 195 5.95 -1.37 -12.64
CA GLU A 195 4.72 -2.13 -12.81
C GLU A 195 4.76 -3.00 -14.09
N SER A 196 4.11 -4.16 -14.08
CA SER A 196 4.14 -5.16 -15.17
C SER A 196 3.52 -4.65 -16.49
N SER A 197 2.65 -3.65 -16.42
CA SER A 197 2.05 -3.00 -17.60
C SER A 197 3.01 -2.05 -18.33
N TYR A 198 4.16 -1.74 -17.71
CA TYR A 198 5.16 -0.86 -18.29
C TYR A 198 5.99 -1.59 -19.34
N ARG A 199 5.95 -1.13 -20.58
CA ARG A 199 6.57 -1.80 -21.75
C ARG A 199 7.89 -1.18 -22.22
N PHE A 200 8.23 0.01 -21.73
CA PHE A 200 9.44 0.71 -22.15
C PHE A 200 10.69 0.10 -21.47
N PRO A 201 11.83 -0.08 -22.18
CA PRO A 201 13.01 -0.76 -21.62
C PRO A 201 13.68 -0.01 -20.47
N LEU A 202 13.54 1.32 -20.42
CA LEU A 202 14.12 2.15 -19.37
C LEU A 202 13.19 2.19 -18.15
N LYS A 203 13.40 1.29 -17.19
CA LYS A 203 12.66 1.20 -15.91
C LYS A 203 12.45 2.53 -15.20
N PHE A 204 13.39 3.44 -15.40
CA PHE A 204 13.45 4.75 -14.80
C PHE A 204 12.21 5.62 -15.05
N PHE A 205 11.53 5.45 -16.18
CA PHE A 205 10.36 6.25 -16.57
C PHE A 205 9.01 5.56 -16.30
N SER A 206 9.01 4.46 -15.54
CA SER A 206 7.76 3.80 -15.14
C SER A 206 6.84 4.75 -14.36
N ARG A 207 5.53 4.49 -14.39
CA ARG A 207 4.56 5.27 -13.60
C ARG A 207 4.68 4.98 -12.12
N ASN A 208 4.90 3.70 -11.80
CA ASN A 208 4.99 3.22 -10.44
C ASN A 208 6.31 2.50 -10.20
N ILE A 209 6.75 2.54 -8.96
CA ILE A 209 7.81 1.70 -8.41
C ILE A 209 7.13 0.64 -7.57
N CYS A 210 7.38 -0.63 -7.88
CA CYS A 210 6.90 -1.77 -7.12
C CYS A 210 8.07 -2.35 -6.31
N ALA A 211 7.88 -2.55 -5.03
CA ALA A 211 8.88 -3.14 -4.14
C ALA A 211 8.30 -4.34 -3.39
N LEU A 212 8.98 -5.48 -3.46
CA LEU A 212 8.79 -6.60 -2.56
C LEU A 212 9.86 -6.51 -1.47
N VAL A 213 9.43 -6.49 -0.21
CA VAL A 213 10.32 -6.30 0.93
C VAL A 213 10.07 -7.35 2.00
N LYS A 214 11.06 -7.58 2.85
CA LYS A 214 11.00 -8.47 4.01
C LYS A 214 11.49 -7.74 5.25
N GLY A 215 10.78 -7.84 6.37
CA GLY A 215 11.22 -7.26 7.63
C GLY A 215 12.57 -7.84 8.09
N ILE A 216 13.47 -6.97 8.56
CA ILE A 216 14.70 -7.38 9.23
C ILE A 216 14.42 -7.39 10.73
N TRP A 217 14.54 -8.56 11.33
CA TRP A 217 14.41 -8.76 12.78
C TRP A 217 15.78 -9.09 13.37
N PRO A 218 16.12 -8.62 14.58
CA PRO A 218 17.30 -9.11 15.27
C PRO A 218 17.23 -10.64 15.34
N ALA A 219 18.34 -11.30 15.13
CA ALA A 219 18.40 -12.73 15.39
C ALA A 219 17.94 -12.98 16.82
N SER A 220 16.92 -13.82 17.03
CA SER A 220 16.50 -14.25 18.35
C SER A 220 17.73 -14.87 19.02
N ASN A 221 18.18 -14.28 20.13
CA ASN A 221 19.32 -14.79 20.90
C ASN A 221 18.94 -16.20 21.39
N PRO A 222 19.62 -17.27 20.97
CA PRO A 222 19.21 -18.64 21.31
C PRO A 222 19.45 -19.02 22.79
N GLN A 223 19.81 -18.04 23.65
CA GLN A 223 20.19 -18.30 25.04
C GLN A 223 19.05 -18.20 26.08
N ILE A 224 17.78 -17.95 25.67
CA ILE A 224 16.66 -17.85 26.65
C ILE A 224 15.79 -19.12 26.67
N GLN A 225 16.20 -20.22 26.06
CA GLN A 225 15.45 -21.49 26.09
C GLN A 225 16.15 -22.61 26.89
N LYS A 226 16.94 -22.26 27.91
CA LYS A 226 17.48 -23.26 28.84
C LYS A 226 17.28 -22.80 30.27
N ASP A 227 16.08 -22.74 30.75
CA ASP A 227 15.72 -22.78 32.16
C ASP A 227 14.19 -22.77 32.29
N HIS A 228 13.60 -23.96 32.10
CA HIS A 228 12.35 -24.40 32.75
C HIS A 228 12.20 -25.90 32.56
#